data_ba820005bf0c749bf561ec326cce0c3e
#
_entry.id   ba820005bf0c749bf561ec326cce0c3e
#
_cell.length_a   1.000
_cell.length_b   1.000
_cell.length_c   1.000
_cell.angle_alpha   90.00
_cell.angle_beta   90.00
_cell.angle_gamma   90.00
#
_symmetry.space_group_name_H-M   'P 1'
#
loop_
_entity.id
_entity.type
_entity.pdbx_description
1 polymer ?
#
loop_
_entity_poly.entity_id
_entity_poly.type
_entity_poly.pdbx_seq_one_letter_code
_entity_poly.pdbx_strand_id
1 'polypeptide(L)'
;MKYFEFFFSLIFMISICSCKNSHDADLQNNLNNGSEIPITFPNFFYGADLSYVNEMEDCGAIYFGNDNIEKDVYEILANKGANIARYRLWHDPKWTNYSNLSDVKKSIRRAKENGMYVLLDFHYSDTWADPGQQTIPAAWLPFVNNVFRLASDLYDYTYDVLIELYYLQLTPDIVQLGNEINPMILQEGELVWPIDWTRNALLLNSAIQAVEDFSSQTNKKVETMLHIAQPENALWWFEQATKAGVRDYQWIGISYYPQWSEYSVSNIQQPLKNLIENYNKKLMIVETAYPFTLDYVDSQNNILGTSAILDEYPATQEGQLNYLTSLSEEVKKSGGLGIVYWEPAWISTDCNSAWENATLFDFSGVPTLGIQFFSQD
;
A
#
# COMPACT_ATOMS: atom_id res chain seq x y z
N MET A 1 63.45 62.56 -15.38
CA MET A 1 63.40 61.35 -16.17
C MET A 1 62.38 60.47 -15.46
N LYS A 2 61.14 60.39 -15.98
CA LYS A 2 60.04 59.61 -15.43
C LYS A 2 59.77 58.44 -16.38
N TYR A 3 59.87 57.22 -15.89
CA TYR A 3 59.46 56.04 -16.62
C TYR A 3 57.99 55.73 -16.29
N PHE A 4 57.16 55.58 -17.35
CA PHE A 4 55.80 55.19 -17.32
C PHE A 4 55.77 53.67 -17.63
N GLU A 5 55.29 52.84 -16.69
CA GLU A 5 55.07 51.45 -16.94
C GLU A 5 53.56 51.22 -17.29
N PHE A 6 53.33 50.60 -18.45
CA PHE A 6 52.03 50.17 -18.94
C PHE A 6 51.74 48.76 -18.43
N PHE A 7 50.72 48.63 -17.59
CA PHE A 7 50.17 47.32 -17.26
C PHE A 7 49.14 46.92 -18.31
N PHE A 8 49.39 45.80 -19.07
CA PHE A 8 48.48 45.16 -19.92
C PHE A 8 47.66 44.14 -19.06
N SER A 9 46.38 44.39 -18.84
CA SER A 9 45.45 43.46 -18.19
C SER A 9 44.89 42.50 -19.25
N LEU A 10 45.31 41.24 -19.18
CA LEU A 10 44.84 40.17 -20.07
C LEU A 10 43.55 39.60 -19.45
N ILE A 11 42.40 39.96 -20.02
CA ILE A 11 41.10 39.36 -19.64
C ILE A 11 41.00 38.00 -20.31
N PHE A 12 41.09 36.93 -19.52
CA PHE A 12 40.77 35.57 -19.95
C PHE A 12 39.25 35.39 -19.92
N MET A 13 38.60 35.40 -21.08
CA MET A 13 37.23 34.96 -21.23
C MET A 13 37.19 33.43 -21.16
N ILE A 14 36.76 32.88 -20.02
CA ILE A 14 36.42 31.47 -19.91
C ILE A 14 35.03 31.28 -20.56
N SER A 15 34.99 30.74 -21.76
CA SER A 15 33.78 30.30 -22.42
C SER A 15 33.31 28.98 -21.75
N ILE A 16 32.33 29.06 -20.85
CA ILE A 16 31.69 27.89 -20.30
C ILE A 16 30.77 27.34 -21.39
N CYS A 17 31.24 26.30 -22.09
CA CYS A 17 30.42 25.53 -23.01
C CYS A 17 29.48 24.62 -22.16
N SER A 18 28.26 25.09 -21.91
CA SER A 18 27.23 24.29 -21.30
C SER A 18 26.74 23.29 -22.37
N CYS A 19 27.25 22.07 -22.31
CA CYS A 19 26.60 20.94 -23.03
C CYS A 19 25.27 20.63 -22.34
N LYS A 20 24.18 21.23 -22.82
CA LYS A 20 22.83 20.72 -22.53
C LYS A 20 22.74 19.35 -23.19
N ASN A 21 22.58 18.32 -22.38
CA ASN A 21 22.28 16.98 -22.85
C ASN A 21 20.99 17.02 -23.66
N SER A 22 21.03 16.53 -24.89
CA SER A 22 19.86 16.42 -25.78
C SER A 22 18.74 15.56 -25.19
N HIS A 23 19.02 14.75 -24.19
CA HIS A 23 18.04 13.96 -23.45
C HIS A 23 17.05 14.81 -22.63
N ASP A 24 17.51 15.94 -22.03
CA ASP A 24 16.61 16.80 -21.23
C ASP A 24 15.62 17.59 -22.09
N ALA A 25 15.98 17.89 -23.34
CA ALA A 25 15.11 18.62 -24.27
C ALA A 25 14.01 17.74 -24.86
N ASP A 26 14.27 16.45 -25.09
CA ASP A 26 13.27 15.50 -25.57
C ASP A 26 12.29 15.09 -24.48
N LEU A 27 12.73 15.07 -23.22
CA LEU A 27 11.87 14.83 -22.06
C LEU A 27 10.89 16.00 -21.83
N GLN A 28 11.35 17.25 -21.95
CA GLN A 28 10.45 18.42 -21.79
C GLN A 28 9.42 18.56 -22.92
N ASN A 29 9.72 18.10 -24.12
CA ASN A 29 8.76 18.17 -25.23
C ASN A 29 7.67 17.11 -25.18
N ASN A 30 7.89 15.99 -24.51
CA ASN A 30 6.85 14.96 -24.30
C ASN A 30 5.91 15.28 -23.11
N LEU A 31 6.31 16.16 -22.18
CA LEU A 31 5.51 16.56 -21.02
C LEU A 31 4.41 17.59 -21.33
N ASN A 32 4.50 18.29 -22.48
CA ASN A 32 3.63 19.47 -22.75
C ASN A 32 2.37 19.20 -23.57
N ASN A 33 2.01 17.97 -23.94
CA ASN A 33 0.86 17.68 -24.82
C ASN A 33 -0.13 16.62 -24.33
N GLY A 34 -0.14 16.27 -23.04
CA GLY A 34 -1.12 15.34 -22.46
C GLY A 34 -2.21 16.10 -21.72
N SER A 35 -3.42 16.17 -22.23
CA SER A 35 -4.60 16.39 -21.38
C SER A 35 -4.60 15.29 -20.31
N GLU A 36 -4.77 15.65 -19.01
CA GLU A 36 -4.99 14.68 -17.93
C GLU A 36 -6.04 13.67 -18.40
N ILE A 37 -5.62 12.41 -18.55
CA ILE A 37 -6.59 11.32 -18.68
C ILE A 37 -7.04 11.03 -17.25
N PRO A 38 -8.28 11.36 -16.87
CA PRO A 38 -8.75 11.07 -15.53
C PRO A 38 -8.69 9.56 -15.29
N ILE A 39 -8.16 9.16 -14.14
CA ILE A 39 -8.25 7.75 -13.73
C ILE A 39 -9.72 7.43 -13.59
N THR A 40 -10.20 6.50 -14.39
CA THR A 40 -11.57 5.99 -14.25
C THR A 40 -11.51 4.70 -13.46
N PHE A 41 -11.78 4.78 -12.17
CA PHE A 41 -11.85 3.61 -11.30
C PHE A 41 -13.14 2.79 -11.56
N PRO A 42 -13.12 1.49 -11.27
CA PRO A 42 -14.34 0.67 -11.28
C PRO A 42 -15.34 1.14 -10.22
N ASN A 43 -16.58 0.71 -10.32
CA ASN A 43 -17.59 1.03 -9.31
C ASN A 43 -17.26 0.43 -7.93
N PHE A 44 -16.56 -0.71 -7.93
CA PHE A 44 -16.09 -1.38 -6.73
C PHE A 44 -14.77 -2.10 -7.00
N PHE A 45 -13.84 -2.03 -6.04
CA PHE A 45 -12.59 -2.76 -6.09
C PHE A 45 -12.72 -4.10 -5.37
N TYR A 46 -12.40 -5.15 -6.07
CA TYR A 46 -12.14 -6.47 -5.52
C TYR A 46 -10.63 -6.72 -5.59
N GLY A 47 -9.96 -6.56 -4.47
CA GLY A 47 -8.50 -6.52 -4.41
C GLY A 47 -7.88 -7.71 -3.73
N ALA A 48 -6.59 -7.89 -4.02
CA ALA A 48 -5.70 -8.85 -3.39
C ALA A 48 -4.40 -8.17 -2.97
N ASP A 49 -3.98 -8.35 -1.71
CA ASP A 49 -2.59 -8.06 -1.33
C ASP A 49 -1.72 -9.23 -1.76
N LEU A 50 -0.72 -8.96 -2.57
CA LEU A 50 0.13 -9.99 -3.20
C LEU A 50 1.61 -9.77 -2.85
N SER A 51 1.87 -9.21 -1.67
CA SER A 51 3.22 -8.87 -1.22
C SER A 51 4.10 -10.10 -0.99
N TYR A 52 3.52 -11.24 -0.62
CA TYR A 52 4.25 -12.48 -0.40
C TYR A 52 4.45 -13.35 -1.64
N VAL A 53 3.78 -13.06 -2.77
CA VAL A 53 3.77 -13.97 -3.93
C VAL A 53 5.15 -14.30 -4.44
N ASN A 54 6.03 -13.31 -4.63
CA ASN A 54 7.38 -13.58 -5.13
C ASN A 54 8.20 -14.47 -4.19
N GLU A 55 8.05 -14.26 -2.87
CA GLU A 55 8.72 -15.07 -1.85
C GLU A 55 8.21 -16.51 -1.86
N MET A 56 6.89 -16.69 -1.92
CA MET A 56 6.29 -18.03 -1.95
C MET A 56 6.66 -18.80 -3.22
N GLU A 57 6.68 -18.14 -4.38
CA GLU A 57 7.12 -18.76 -5.63
C GLU A 57 8.61 -19.17 -5.58
N ASP A 58 9.48 -18.32 -5.04
CA ASP A 58 10.89 -18.64 -4.82
C ASP A 58 11.08 -19.79 -3.80
N CYS A 59 10.12 -19.99 -2.89
CA CYS A 59 10.04 -21.11 -1.94
C CYS A 59 9.27 -22.33 -2.49
N GLY A 60 8.95 -22.34 -3.79
CA GLY A 60 8.37 -23.50 -4.47
C GLY A 60 6.84 -23.51 -4.52
N ALA A 61 6.15 -22.40 -4.24
CA ALA A 61 4.71 -22.32 -4.45
C ALA A 61 4.34 -22.52 -5.92
N ILE A 62 3.32 -23.31 -6.17
CA ILE A 62 2.73 -23.54 -7.48
C ILE A 62 1.23 -23.32 -7.35
N TYR A 63 0.65 -22.55 -8.28
CA TYR A 63 -0.78 -22.28 -8.29
C TYR A 63 -1.44 -22.89 -9.52
N PHE A 64 -2.67 -23.37 -9.34
CA PHE A 64 -3.42 -24.03 -10.39
C PHE A 64 -4.72 -23.28 -10.71
N GLY A 65 -5.09 -23.29 -11.98
CA GLY A 65 -6.44 -22.88 -12.37
C GLY A 65 -7.50 -23.93 -11.98
N ASN A 66 -8.79 -23.61 -12.16
CA ASN A 66 -9.88 -24.55 -11.92
C ASN A 66 -9.80 -25.81 -12.83
N ASP A 67 -8.98 -25.76 -13.87
CA ASP A 67 -8.69 -26.85 -14.80
C ASP A 67 -7.53 -27.74 -14.33
N ASN A 68 -6.99 -27.50 -13.13
CA ASN A 68 -5.79 -28.13 -12.56
C ASN A 68 -4.54 -27.96 -13.43
N ILE A 69 -4.49 -26.91 -14.22
CA ILE A 69 -3.30 -26.52 -14.98
C ILE A 69 -2.55 -25.45 -14.20
N GLU A 70 -1.23 -25.61 -14.05
CA GLU A 70 -0.36 -24.59 -13.45
C GLU A 70 -0.46 -23.26 -14.20
N LYS A 71 -0.65 -22.17 -13.45
CA LYS A 71 -0.79 -20.81 -13.99
C LYS A 71 -0.17 -19.79 -13.05
N ASP A 72 0.15 -18.62 -13.60
CA ASP A 72 0.50 -17.44 -12.82
C ASP A 72 -0.67 -17.05 -11.90
N VAL A 73 -0.38 -16.84 -10.62
CA VAL A 73 -1.41 -16.47 -9.62
C VAL A 73 -2.10 -15.15 -9.96
N TYR A 74 -1.41 -14.19 -10.57
CA TYR A 74 -2.00 -12.94 -11.04
C TYR A 74 -3.03 -13.18 -12.14
N GLU A 75 -2.71 -14.06 -13.11
CA GLU A 75 -3.66 -14.47 -14.14
C GLU A 75 -4.90 -15.14 -13.54
N ILE A 76 -4.71 -16.05 -12.57
CA ILE A 76 -5.83 -16.73 -11.90
C ILE A 76 -6.75 -15.71 -11.24
N LEU A 77 -6.19 -14.80 -10.43
CA LEU A 77 -6.97 -13.81 -9.67
C LEU A 77 -7.66 -12.80 -10.60
N ALA A 78 -6.96 -12.28 -11.61
CA ALA A 78 -7.53 -11.36 -12.60
C ALA A 78 -8.69 -11.99 -13.39
N ASN A 79 -8.52 -13.24 -13.82
CA ASN A 79 -9.58 -14.01 -14.51
C ASN A 79 -10.79 -14.29 -13.61
N LYS A 80 -10.63 -14.18 -12.30
CA LYS A 80 -11.74 -14.28 -11.32
C LYS A 80 -12.40 -12.94 -11.03
N GLY A 81 -11.84 -11.83 -11.51
CA GLY A 81 -12.40 -10.49 -11.32
C GLY A 81 -11.62 -9.61 -10.34
N ALA A 82 -10.50 -10.09 -9.78
CA ALA A 82 -9.61 -9.22 -9.02
C ALA A 82 -9.11 -8.08 -9.91
N ASN A 83 -9.32 -6.84 -9.48
CA ASN A 83 -9.08 -5.67 -10.30
C ASN A 83 -8.12 -4.65 -9.69
N ILE A 84 -7.63 -4.88 -8.46
CA ILE A 84 -6.58 -4.09 -7.80
C ILE A 84 -5.66 -5.02 -7.01
N ALA A 85 -4.35 -4.78 -7.10
CA ALA A 85 -3.34 -5.47 -6.31
C ALA A 85 -2.68 -4.48 -5.33
N ARG A 86 -2.59 -4.85 -4.06
CA ARG A 86 -1.90 -4.08 -3.02
C ARG A 86 -0.52 -4.67 -2.78
N TYR A 87 0.46 -3.80 -2.52
CA TYR A 87 1.85 -4.18 -2.25
C TYR A 87 2.43 -3.36 -1.13
N ARG A 88 2.93 -4.03 -0.11
CA ARG A 88 3.76 -3.49 0.96
C ARG A 88 5.13 -3.08 0.42
N LEU A 89 5.60 -1.88 0.81
CA LEU A 89 6.94 -1.40 0.51
C LEU A 89 7.67 -1.03 1.81
N TRP A 90 8.71 -1.78 2.15
CA TRP A 90 9.67 -1.42 3.18
C TRP A 90 10.77 -0.53 2.61
N HIS A 91 11.36 0.34 3.45
CA HIS A 91 12.34 1.32 3.02
C HIS A 91 13.67 0.66 2.58
N ASP A 92 14.32 -0.08 3.47
CA ASP A 92 15.59 -0.78 3.20
C ASP A 92 15.71 -2.04 4.06
N PRO A 93 14.87 -3.07 3.87
CA PRO A 93 14.88 -4.28 4.67
C PRO A 93 16.19 -5.05 4.44
N LYS A 94 16.93 -5.32 5.52
CA LYS A 94 18.20 -6.08 5.47
C LYS A 94 18.02 -7.55 5.84
N TRP A 95 16.87 -7.91 6.37
CA TRP A 95 16.55 -9.25 6.85
C TRP A 95 15.82 -10.12 5.81
N THR A 96 15.36 -9.51 4.73
CA THR A 96 14.69 -10.18 3.61
C THR A 96 15.08 -9.55 2.28
N ASN A 97 14.89 -10.28 1.18
CA ASN A 97 15.05 -9.81 -0.19
C ASN A 97 13.73 -9.30 -0.79
N TYR A 98 12.62 -9.42 -0.06
CA TYR A 98 11.28 -9.11 -0.55
C TYR A 98 10.73 -7.80 0.04
N SER A 99 9.65 -7.31 -0.55
CA SER A 99 8.98 -6.05 -0.16
C SER A 99 9.89 -4.80 -0.18
N ASN A 100 11.10 -4.88 -0.75
CA ASN A 100 11.89 -3.71 -1.13
C ASN A 100 11.47 -3.20 -2.51
N LEU A 101 11.97 -2.04 -2.92
CA LEU A 101 11.56 -1.42 -4.18
C LEU A 101 11.85 -2.29 -5.41
N SER A 102 12.92 -3.10 -5.39
CA SER A 102 13.24 -4.02 -6.50
C SER A 102 12.21 -5.12 -6.65
N ASP A 103 11.81 -5.72 -5.56
CA ASP A 103 10.77 -6.76 -5.51
C ASP A 103 9.39 -6.20 -5.87
N VAL A 104 9.02 -5.07 -5.30
CA VAL A 104 7.75 -4.38 -5.58
C VAL A 104 7.62 -4.00 -7.07
N LYS A 105 8.70 -3.60 -7.73
CA LYS A 105 8.69 -3.35 -9.19
C LYS A 105 8.34 -4.62 -10.00
N LYS A 106 8.83 -5.80 -9.57
CA LYS A 106 8.49 -7.07 -10.20
C LYS A 106 6.98 -7.34 -10.03
N SER A 107 6.46 -7.15 -8.84
CA SER A 107 5.04 -7.36 -8.50
C SER A 107 4.11 -6.40 -9.23
N ILE A 108 4.40 -5.10 -9.24
CA ILE A 108 3.61 -4.09 -9.96
C ILE A 108 3.54 -4.40 -11.46
N ARG A 109 4.66 -4.83 -12.07
CA ARG A 109 4.67 -5.19 -13.49
C ARG A 109 3.69 -6.32 -13.78
N ARG A 110 3.71 -7.38 -12.98
CA ARG A 110 2.80 -8.53 -13.10
C ARG A 110 1.33 -8.11 -12.96
N ALA A 111 1.01 -7.25 -11.97
CA ALA A 111 -0.35 -6.72 -11.82
C ALA A 111 -0.82 -5.95 -13.06
N LYS A 112 0.01 -5.03 -13.56
CA LYS A 112 -0.32 -4.22 -14.73
C LYS A 112 -0.44 -5.05 -16.01
N GLU A 113 0.38 -6.06 -16.20
CA GLU A 113 0.28 -7.02 -17.32
C GLU A 113 -1.04 -7.81 -17.27
N ASN A 114 -1.62 -7.99 -16.09
CA ASN A 114 -2.92 -8.61 -15.89
C ASN A 114 -4.10 -7.61 -15.76
N GLY A 115 -3.86 -6.32 -16.08
CA GLY A 115 -4.90 -5.30 -16.13
C GLY A 115 -5.40 -4.82 -14.76
N MET A 116 -4.70 -5.12 -13.69
CA MET A 116 -5.05 -4.68 -12.33
C MET A 116 -4.58 -3.25 -12.06
N TYR A 117 -5.36 -2.48 -11.31
CA TYR A 117 -4.91 -1.28 -10.63
C TYR A 117 -3.90 -1.64 -9.54
N VAL A 118 -3.13 -0.63 -9.09
CA VAL A 118 -2.08 -0.82 -8.08
C VAL A 118 -2.29 0.13 -6.91
N LEU A 119 -2.36 -0.44 -5.70
CA LEU A 119 -2.27 0.24 -4.42
C LEU A 119 -0.90 -0.04 -3.82
N LEU A 120 -0.02 0.97 -3.77
CA LEU A 120 1.30 0.84 -3.16
C LEU A 120 1.26 1.32 -1.72
N ASP A 121 1.62 0.45 -0.80
CA ASP A 121 1.60 0.69 0.65
C ASP A 121 3.01 0.98 1.18
N PHE A 122 3.31 2.25 1.43
CA PHE A 122 4.55 2.68 2.06
C PHE A 122 4.50 2.39 3.57
N HIS A 123 5.23 1.41 4.05
CA HIS A 123 5.34 1.18 5.50
C HIS A 123 6.17 2.23 6.23
N TYR A 124 7.05 2.97 5.53
CA TYR A 124 8.01 3.92 6.12
C TYR A 124 8.83 3.30 7.25
N SER A 125 9.19 2.06 7.09
CA SER A 125 9.97 1.25 8.02
C SER A 125 10.84 0.27 7.23
N ASP A 126 11.88 -0.30 7.84
CA ASP A 126 12.67 -1.39 7.28
C ASP A 126 12.06 -2.78 7.61
N THR A 127 10.93 -2.79 8.30
CA THR A 127 10.22 -3.99 8.75
C THR A 127 8.72 -3.70 8.85
N TRP A 128 7.98 -4.61 9.46
CA TRP A 128 6.56 -4.44 9.72
C TRP A 128 6.25 -3.12 10.42
N ALA A 129 5.19 -2.47 9.97
CA ALA A 129 4.54 -1.34 10.63
C ALA A 129 3.07 -1.73 10.86
N ASP A 130 2.60 -1.61 12.09
CA ASP A 130 1.26 -1.98 12.54
C ASP A 130 0.87 -1.17 13.79
N PRO A 131 -0.32 -1.36 14.39
CA PRO A 131 -0.72 -0.61 15.58
C PRO A 131 0.18 -0.83 16.80
N GLY A 132 1.00 -1.88 16.82
CA GLY A 132 1.96 -2.20 17.88
C GLY A 132 3.38 -1.70 17.61
N GLN A 133 3.69 -1.31 16.37
CA GLN A 133 5.03 -0.84 16.02
C GLN A 133 5.03 0.06 14.78
N GLN A 134 5.72 1.19 14.87
CA GLN A 134 5.93 2.16 13.79
C GLN A 134 7.40 2.57 13.73
N THR A 135 8.26 1.55 13.59
CA THR A 135 9.70 1.71 13.70
C THR A 135 10.27 2.53 12.55
N ILE A 136 10.97 3.60 12.88
CA ILE A 136 11.67 4.46 11.92
C ILE A 136 12.73 3.68 11.13
N PRO A 137 12.91 3.92 9.81
CA PRO A 137 14.02 3.34 9.05
C PRO A 137 15.38 3.64 9.68
N ALA A 138 16.29 2.67 9.69
CA ALA A 138 17.62 2.84 10.23
C ALA A 138 18.37 4.03 9.64
N ALA A 139 18.15 4.33 8.35
CA ALA A 139 18.76 5.47 7.67
C ALA A 139 18.31 6.83 8.24
N TRP A 140 17.10 6.91 8.79
CA TRP A 140 16.52 8.16 9.32
C TRP A 140 16.64 8.26 10.84
N LEU A 141 16.99 7.19 11.53
CA LEU A 141 17.14 7.13 12.98
C LEU A 141 18.04 8.25 13.56
N PRO A 142 19.17 8.65 12.94
CA PRO A 142 19.97 9.76 13.44
C PRO A 142 19.22 11.11 13.55
N PHE A 143 18.07 11.23 12.87
CA PHE A 143 17.26 12.45 12.80
C PHE A 143 15.92 12.33 13.53
N VAL A 144 15.67 11.26 14.31
CA VAL A 144 14.38 10.98 14.98
C VAL A 144 13.85 12.16 15.79
N ASN A 145 14.72 12.96 16.39
CA ASN A 145 14.38 14.15 17.18
C ASN A 145 14.33 15.45 16.33
N ASN A 146 14.56 15.39 15.03
CA ASN A 146 14.48 16.52 14.11
C ASN A 146 13.33 16.32 13.12
N VAL A 147 12.13 16.71 13.53
CA VAL A 147 10.91 16.50 12.74
C VAL A 147 10.96 17.16 11.36
N PHE A 148 11.62 18.31 11.21
CA PHE A 148 11.74 18.97 9.91
C PHE A 148 12.65 18.19 8.95
N ARG A 149 13.72 17.58 9.48
CA ARG A 149 14.57 16.70 8.68
C ARG A 149 13.83 15.43 8.31
N LEU A 150 13.12 14.80 9.25
CA LEU A 150 12.29 13.62 8.95
C LEU A 150 11.21 13.91 7.91
N ALA A 151 10.57 15.07 7.99
CA ALA A 151 9.59 15.51 7.01
C ALA A 151 10.20 15.64 5.60
N SER A 152 11.43 16.16 5.49
CA SER A 152 12.17 16.23 4.23
C SER A 152 12.53 14.84 3.72
N ASP A 153 13.11 13.98 4.57
CA ASP A 153 13.51 12.62 4.18
C ASP A 153 12.30 11.78 3.73
N LEU A 154 11.15 11.94 4.40
CA LEU A 154 9.90 11.29 4.05
C LEU A 154 9.34 11.78 2.70
N TYR A 155 9.37 13.10 2.47
CA TYR A 155 9.00 13.70 1.20
C TYR A 155 9.90 13.18 0.07
N ASP A 156 11.23 13.31 0.24
CA ASP A 156 12.20 12.93 -0.77
C ASP A 156 12.06 11.44 -1.14
N TYR A 157 11.96 10.55 -0.15
CA TYR A 157 11.78 9.12 -0.37
C TYR A 157 10.48 8.80 -1.12
N THR A 158 9.36 9.38 -0.70
CA THR A 158 8.06 9.15 -1.35
C THR A 158 8.09 9.62 -2.80
N TYR A 159 8.63 10.82 -3.03
CA TYR A 159 8.75 11.40 -4.35
C TYR A 159 9.67 10.59 -5.27
N ASP A 160 10.88 10.23 -4.78
CA ASP A 160 11.87 9.50 -5.56
C ASP A 160 11.38 8.09 -5.96
N VAL A 161 10.70 7.38 -5.06
CA VAL A 161 10.08 6.09 -5.39
C VAL A 161 9.04 6.25 -6.51
N LEU A 162 8.18 7.25 -6.43
CA LEU A 162 7.17 7.50 -7.46
C LEU A 162 7.79 7.89 -8.81
N ILE A 163 8.82 8.72 -8.81
CA ILE A 163 9.57 9.10 -10.02
C ILE A 163 10.25 7.88 -10.64
N GLU A 164 10.87 7.02 -9.85
CA GLU A 164 11.50 5.81 -10.36
C GLU A 164 10.47 4.86 -10.98
N LEU A 165 9.33 4.65 -10.33
CA LEU A 165 8.24 3.86 -10.87
C LEU A 165 7.63 4.48 -12.14
N TYR A 166 7.55 5.80 -12.20
CA TYR A 166 7.06 6.52 -13.40
C TYR A 166 7.94 6.27 -14.62
N TYR A 167 9.25 6.40 -14.50
CA TYR A 167 10.16 6.15 -15.61
C TYR A 167 10.14 4.69 -16.11
N LEU A 168 9.75 3.76 -15.24
CA LEU A 168 9.58 2.35 -15.58
C LEU A 168 8.16 2.01 -16.07
N GLN A 169 7.25 2.99 -16.16
CA GLN A 169 5.83 2.80 -16.49
C GLN A 169 5.08 1.92 -15.46
N LEU A 170 5.54 1.97 -14.21
CA LEU A 170 5.00 1.20 -13.08
C LEU A 170 4.29 2.09 -12.05
N THR A 171 3.92 3.32 -12.41
CA THR A 171 3.24 4.25 -11.50
C THR A 171 2.03 3.59 -10.86
N PRO A 172 1.89 3.59 -9.52
CA PRO A 172 0.69 3.12 -8.85
C PRO A 172 -0.50 4.05 -9.12
N ASP A 173 -1.71 3.55 -8.93
CA ASP A 173 -2.94 4.33 -9.09
C ASP A 173 -3.34 4.99 -7.76
N ILE A 174 -3.06 4.30 -6.65
CA ILE A 174 -3.27 4.77 -5.28
C ILE A 174 -2.00 4.48 -4.48
N VAL A 175 -1.63 5.39 -3.57
CA VAL A 175 -0.57 5.17 -2.59
C VAL A 175 -1.12 5.29 -1.18
N GLN A 176 -0.78 4.33 -0.34
CA GLN A 176 -1.05 4.33 1.08
C GLN A 176 0.18 4.90 1.81
N LEU A 177 -0.02 5.97 2.57
CA LEU A 177 1.05 6.72 3.24
C LEU A 177 1.16 6.28 4.70
N GLY A 178 1.84 5.19 4.91
CA GLY A 178 1.96 4.46 6.17
C GLY A 178 0.94 3.32 6.29
N ASN A 179 1.35 2.23 6.93
CA ASN A 179 0.50 1.07 7.24
C ASN A 179 0.00 1.14 8.67
N GLU A 180 -1.33 1.03 8.86
CA GLU A 180 -1.99 0.98 10.16
C GLU A 180 -1.45 2.04 11.14
N ILE A 181 -1.47 3.30 10.71
CA ILE A 181 -0.89 4.44 11.42
C ILE A 181 -1.72 4.91 12.62
N ASN A 182 -2.29 3.95 13.35
CA ASN A 182 -3.04 4.20 14.58
C ASN A 182 -2.23 5.02 15.61
N PRO A 183 -0.92 4.69 15.87
CA PRO A 183 -0.02 5.54 16.64
C PRO A 183 0.66 6.60 15.77
N MET A 184 1.67 7.28 16.31
CA MET A 184 2.55 8.13 15.49
C MET A 184 3.41 7.29 14.56
N ILE A 185 3.69 7.79 13.35
CA ILE A 185 4.66 7.19 12.44
C ILE A 185 6.11 7.53 12.83
N LEU A 186 7.07 6.74 12.36
CA LEU A 186 8.51 6.97 12.49
C LEU A 186 8.98 7.11 13.95
N GLN A 187 8.73 6.11 14.76
CA GLN A 187 9.12 6.08 16.17
C GLN A 187 10.38 5.23 16.40
N GLU A 188 11.15 5.60 17.41
CA GLU A 188 12.28 4.82 17.92
C GLU A 188 11.82 4.01 19.14
N GLY A 189 11.97 2.68 19.08
CA GLY A 189 11.67 1.81 20.22
C GLY A 189 10.16 1.69 20.51
N GLU A 190 9.78 1.82 21.79
CA GLU A 190 8.39 1.67 22.23
C GLU A 190 7.50 2.81 21.74
N LEU A 191 6.24 2.49 21.47
CA LEU A 191 5.26 3.47 21.02
C LEU A 191 4.99 4.54 22.08
N VAL A 192 4.98 5.79 21.64
CA VAL A 192 4.73 6.95 22.52
C VAL A 192 3.26 7.37 22.44
N TRP A 193 2.62 7.50 23.57
CA TRP A 193 1.26 8.02 23.73
C TRP A 193 1.22 9.15 24.76
N PRO A 194 0.36 10.16 24.61
CA PRO A 194 -0.55 10.39 23.47
C PRO A 194 0.20 10.79 22.20
N ILE A 195 -0.50 10.73 21.04
CA ILE A 195 0.05 11.17 19.76
C ILE A 195 0.44 12.65 19.86
N ASP A 196 1.69 12.98 19.47
CA ASP A 196 2.08 14.35 19.13
C ASP A 196 1.55 14.70 17.75
N TRP A 197 0.38 15.28 17.71
CA TRP A 197 -0.28 15.63 16.47
C TRP A 197 0.43 16.73 15.68
N THR A 198 1.20 17.61 16.34
CA THR A 198 2.02 18.61 15.64
C THR A 198 3.08 17.93 14.79
N ARG A 199 3.78 16.96 15.36
CA ARG A 199 4.77 16.15 14.66
C ARG A 199 4.11 15.27 13.59
N ASN A 200 3.07 14.51 13.96
CA ASN A 200 2.47 13.52 13.08
C ASN A 200 1.81 14.15 11.84
N ALA A 201 1.10 15.27 12.02
CA ALA A 201 0.49 16.02 10.91
C ALA A 201 1.55 16.61 9.96
N LEU A 202 2.67 17.12 10.48
CA LEU A 202 3.76 17.61 9.64
C LEU A 202 4.34 16.50 8.75
N LEU A 203 4.57 15.32 9.32
CA LEU A 203 5.12 14.16 8.58
C LEU A 203 4.12 13.67 7.52
N LEU A 204 2.87 13.45 7.88
CA LEU A 204 1.83 12.99 6.95
C LEU A 204 1.59 13.98 5.82
N ASN A 205 1.50 15.28 6.12
CA ASN A 205 1.35 16.31 5.10
C ASN A 205 2.57 16.39 4.17
N SER A 206 3.77 16.08 4.65
CA SER A 206 4.97 16.03 3.82
C SER A 206 4.92 14.88 2.81
N ALA A 207 4.46 13.69 3.24
CA ALA A 207 4.25 12.56 2.34
C ALA A 207 3.14 12.86 1.31
N ILE A 208 2.03 13.45 1.73
CA ILE A 208 0.93 13.87 0.84
C ILE A 208 1.46 14.87 -0.21
N GLN A 209 2.23 15.88 0.23
CA GLN A 209 2.79 16.88 -0.66
C GLN A 209 3.72 16.27 -1.72
N ALA A 210 4.51 15.23 -1.37
CA ALA A 210 5.35 14.52 -2.33
C ALA A 210 4.54 13.89 -3.48
N VAL A 211 3.38 13.32 -3.18
CA VAL A 211 2.49 12.72 -4.19
C VAL A 211 1.81 13.80 -5.04
N GLU A 212 1.43 14.92 -4.46
CA GLU A 212 0.85 16.05 -5.18
C GLU A 212 1.86 16.67 -6.15
N ASP A 213 3.09 16.91 -5.69
CA ASP A 213 4.16 17.46 -6.51
C ASP A 213 4.57 16.50 -7.63
N PHE A 214 4.65 15.19 -7.34
CA PHE A 214 4.83 14.15 -8.35
C PHE A 214 3.73 14.21 -9.42
N SER A 215 2.47 14.24 -9.00
CA SER A 215 1.32 14.26 -9.91
C SER A 215 1.31 15.52 -10.78
N SER A 216 1.63 16.68 -10.17
CA SER A 216 1.74 17.96 -10.86
C SER A 216 2.88 17.99 -11.88
N GLN A 217 4.06 17.45 -11.51
CA GLN A 217 5.25 17.49 -12.37
C GLN A 217 5.14 16.52 -13.54
N THR A 218 4.58 15.33 -13.32
CA THR A 218 4.51 14.27 -14.34
C THR A 218 3.22 14.28 -15.15
N ASN A 219 2.24 15.09 -14.75
CA ASN A 219 0.86 15.04 -15.25
C ASN A 219 0.24 13.62 -15.14
N LYS A 220 0.69 12.84 -14.15
CA LYS A 220 0.19 11.49 -13.86
C LYS A 220 -0.48 11.50 -12.50
N LYS A 221 -1.82 11.41 -12.51
CA LYS A 221 -2.58 11.41 -11.26
C LYS A 221 -2.30 10.15 -10.45
N VAL A 222 -2.01 10.33 -9.14
CA VAL A 222 -1.95 9.28 -8.13
C VAL A 222 -2.78 9.76 -6.94
N GLU A 223 -3.65 8.90 -6.41
CA GLU A 223 -4.47 9.26 -5.25
C GLU A 223 -3.82 8.77 -3.95
N THR A 224 -3.97 9.54 -2.88
CA THR A 224 -3.39 9.23 -1.57
C THR A 224 -4.40 8.60 -0.62
N MET A 225 -3.94 7.66 0.19
CA MET A 225 -4.71 6.95 1.20
C MET A 225 -4.02 7.04 2.56
N LEU A 226 -4.81 7.24 3.62
CA LEU A 226 -4.38 7.05 5.01
C LEU A 226 -5.07 5.81 5.57
N HIS A 227 -4.31 4.95 6.27
CA HIS A 227 -4.74 3.62 6.67
C HIS A 227 -4.74 3.43 8.19
N ILE A 228 -5.87 3.05 8.73
CA ILE A 228 -6.09 2.81 10.16
C ILE A 228 -6.65 1.40 10.38
N ALA A 229 -6.09 0.70 11.36
CA ALA A 229 -6.62 -0.58 11.79
C ALA A 229 -7.89 -0.39 12.61
N GLN A 230 -8.93 -1.07 12.22
CA GLN A 230 -10.25 -1.18 12.79
C GLN A 230 -11.09 0.12 12.74
N PRO A 231 -12.38 0.00 12.39
CA PRO A 231 -13.27 1.16 12.21
C PRO A 231 -13.44 2.04 13.46
N GLU A 232 -13.48 1.44 14.66
CA GLU A 232 -13.61 2.15 15.94
C GLU A 232 -12.45 3.10 16.19
N ASN A 233 -11.22 2.69 15.84
CA ASN A 233 -10.05 3.54 15.96
C ASN A 233 -10.06 4.67 14.92
N ALA A 234 -10.52 4.38 13.70
CA ALA A 234 -10.52 5.32 12.59
C ALA A 234 -11.41 6.53 12.87
N LEU A 235 -12.59 6.36 13.48
CA LEU A 235 -13.50 7.47 13.80
C LEU A 235 -12.82 8.53 14.68
N TRP A 236 -12.14 8.09 15.74
CA TRP A 236 -11.38 8.99 16.61
C TRP A 236 -10.13 9.54 15.90
N TRP A 237 -9.38 8.69 15.21
CA TRP A 237 -8.11 9.06 14.61
C TRP A 237 -8.27 10.17 13.56
N PHE A 238 -9.21 10.00 12.64
CA PHE A 238 -9.47 10.99 11.59
C PHE A 238 -10.04 12.30 12.15
N GLU A 239 -10.78 12.27 13.26
CA GLU A 239 -11.19 13.48 13.95
C GLU A 239 -9.98 14.27 14.46
N GLN A 240 -9.05 13.62 15.13
CA GLN A 240 -7.84 14.28 15.65
C GLN A 240 -6.91 14.72 14.53
N ALA A 241 -6.70 13.89 13.51
CA ALA A 241 -5.89 14.22 12.33
C ALA A 241 -6.42 15.48 11.61
N THR A 242 -7.75 15.57 11.42
CA THR A 242 -8.40 16.74 10.81
C THR A 242 -8.19 18.00 11.65
N LYS A 243 -8.38 17.92 12.99
CA LYS A 243 -8.11 19.02 13.93
C LYS A 243 -6.65 19.48 13.89
N ALA A 244 -5.73 18.56 13.67
CA ALA A 244 -4.30 18.83 13.55
C ALA A 244 -3.87 19.38 12.16
N GLY A 245 -4.79 19.43 11.20
CA GLY A 245 -4.52 19.96 9.87
C GLY A 245 -3.94 18.96 8.90
N VAL A 246 -4.12 17.65 9.11
CA VAL A 246 -3.88 16.63 8.08
C VAL A 246 -4.95 16.78 7.00
N ARG A 247 -4.53 16.85 5.73
CA ARG A 247 -5.39 17.26 4.62
C ARG A 247 -4.99 16.61 3.30
N ASP A 248 -5.81 16.84 2.30
CA ASP A 248 -5.52 16.60 0.87
C ASP A 248 -5.30 15.11 0.49
N TYR A 249 -5.66 14.17 1.37
CA TYR A 249 -5.78 12.76 1.03
C TYR A 249 -7.16 12.45 0.42
N GLN A 250 -7.25 11.42 -0.44
CA GLN A 250 -8.47 11.06 -1.15
C GLN A 250 -9.19 9.85 -0.57
N TRP A 251 -8.45 8.91 0.05
CA TRP A 251 -8.97 7.65 0.53
C TRP A 251 -8.76 7.43 2.02
N ILE A 252 -9.73 6.80 2.64
CA ILE A 252 -9.62 6.16 3.96
C ILE A 252 -9.47 4.67 3.72
N GLY A 253 -8.33 4.08 4.14
CA GLY A 253 -8.08 2.65 4.20
C GLY A 253 -8.37 2.12 5.60
N ILE A 254 -9.03 0.98 5.70
CA ILE A 254 -9.36 0.31 6.96
C ILE A 254 -8.92 -1.14 6.90
N SER A 255 -8.14 -1.62 7.88
CA SER A 255 -8.06 -3.05 8.17
C SER A 255 -9.30 -3.45 8.97
N TYR A 256 -9.95 -4.54 8.57
CA TYR A 256 -11.06 -5.09 9.30
C TYR A 256 -10.91 -6.60 9.49
N TYR A 257 -10.65 -6.98 10.71
CA TYR A 257 -10.60 -8.36 11.16
C TYR A 257 -11.56 -8.52 12.35
N PRO A 258 -12.63 -9.31 12.23
CA PRO A 258 -13.67 -9.40 13.28
C PRO A 258 -13.15 -9.76 14.66
N GLN A 259 -12.09 -10.57 14.75
CA GLN A 259 -11.52 -10.97 16.04
C GLN A 259 -10.89 -9.82 16.82
N TRP A 260 -10.56 -8.70 16.14
CA TRP A 260 -9.91 -7.53 16.74
C TRP A 260 -10.77 -6.26 16.69
N SER A 261 -11.98 -6.36 16.11
CA SER A 261 -12.91 -5.23 15.99
C SER A 261 -14.04 -5.33 17.01
N GLU A 262 -14.53 -4.18 17.48
CA GLU A 262 -15.76 -4.07 18.26
C GLU A 262 -17.02 -4.21 17.39
N TYR A 263 -16.89 -4.08 16.08
CA TYR A 263 -17.98 -4.21 15.13
C TYR A 263 -18.04 -5.58 14.49
N SER A 264 -19.20 -6.22 14.53
CA SER A 264 -19.47 -7.41 13.75
C SER A 264 -19.70 -7.06 12.27
N VAL A 265 -19.64 -8.05 11.38
CA VAL A 265 -19.93 -7.86 9.95
C VAL A 265 -21.30 -7.19 9.75
N SER A 266 -22.33 -7.58 10.50
CA SER A 266 -23.69 -7.05 10.34
C SER A 266 -23.90 -5.62 10.83
N ASN A 267 -22.96 -5.04 11.58
CA ASN A 267 -23.09 -3.68 12.09
C ASN A 267 -21.96 -2.73 11.70
N ILE A 268 -21.03 -3.16 10.82
CA ILE A 268 -19.93 -2.34 10.33
C ILE A 268 -20.38 -1.22 9.38
N GLN A 269 -21.54 -1.37 8.73
CA GLN A 269 -22.05 -0.40 7.74
C GLN A 269 -22.07 1.03 8.27
N GLN A 270 -22.63 1.25 9.46
CA GLN A 270 -22.81 2.61 9.98
C GLN A 270 -21.48 3.30 10.34
N PRO A 271 -20.50 2.66 11.03
CA PRO A 271 -19.17 3.22 11.22
C PRO A 271 -18.48 3.64 9.93
N LEU A 272 -18.50 2.78 8.90
CA LEU A 272 -17.90 3.09 7.60
C LEU A 272 -18.61 4.28 6.92
N LYS A 273 -19.95 4.29 6.94
CA LYS A 273 -20.74 5.41 6.42
C LYS A 273 -20.42 6.72 7.12
N ASN A 274 -20.27 6.71 8.44
CA ASN A 274 -19.89 7.88 9.21
C ASN A 274 -18.51 8.42 8.80
N LEU A 275 -17.53 7.56 8.53
CA LEU A 275 -16.22 7.96 8.02
C LEU A 275 -16.34 8.66 6.65
N ILE A 276 -17.10 8.08 5.73
CA ILE A 276 -17.31 8.63 4.39
C ILE A 276 -17.98 10.01 4.48
N GLU A 277 -19.09 10.14 5.24
CA GLU A 277 -19.89 11.35 5.32
C GLU A 277 -19.17 12.48 6.09
N ASN A 278 -18.48 12.16 7.20
CA ASN A 278 -17.81 13.14 8.03
C ASN A 278 -16.61 13.79 7.34
N TYR A 279 -15.89 13.03 6.53
CA TYR A 279 -14.64 13.48 5.90
C TYR A 279 -14.76 13.70 4.39
N ASN A 280 -15.89 13.32 3.78
CA ASN A 280 -16.12 13.39 2.33
C ASN A 280 -14.96 12.73 1.55
N LYS A 281 -14.57 11.51 1.98
CA LYS A 281 -13.49 10.72 1.40
C LYS A 281 -14.02 9.42 0.83
N LYS A 282 -13.32 8.87 -0.15
CA LYS A 282 -13.50 7.49 -0.60
C LYS A 282 -13.06 6.55 0.52
N LEU A 283 -13.65 5.37 0.61
CA LEU A 283 -13.29 4.37 1.62
C LEU A 283 -13.11 2.99 0.99
N MET A 284 -12.11 2.28 1.46
CA MET A 284 -11.82 0.90 1.09
C MET A 284 -11.40 0.11 2.35
N ILE A 285 -11.93 -1.10 2.50
CA ILE A 285 -11.29 -2.08 3.39
C ILE A 285 -10.05 -2.57 2.67
N VAL A 286 -8.86 -2.23 3.16
CA VAL A 286 -7.58 -2.55 2.49
C VAL A 286 -6.93 -3.80 3.04
N GLU A 287 -7.46 -4.32 4.16
CA GLU A 287 -7.06 -5.61 4.72
C GLU A 287 -8.26 -6.29 5.36
N THR A 288 -8.49 -7.53 4.97
CA THR A 288 -9.33 -8.50 5.64
C THR A 288 -8.94 -9.90 5.21
N ALA A 289 -9.21 -10.90 6.03
CA ALA A 289 -9.13 -12.30 5.67
C ALA A 289 -10.01 -13.14 6.60
N TYR A 290 -10.25 -14.38 6.22
CA TYR A 290 -11.04 -15.32 7.01
C TYR A 290 -10.58 -16.76 6.77
N PRO A 291 -10.45 -17.61 7.81
CA PRO A 291 -10.03 -18.99 7.64
C PRO A 291 -11.05 -19.83 6.86
N PHE A 292 -10.56 -20.61 5.90
CA PHE A 292 -11.36 -21.65 5.22
C PHE A 292 -11.25 -23.02 5.93
N THR A 293 -10.31 -23.15 6.87
CA THR A 293 -10.08 -24.36 7.69
C THR A 293 -9.35 -23.98 8.98
N LEU A 294 -9.31 -24.88 9.95
CA LEU A 294 -8.44 -24.81 11.14
C LEU A 294 -7.32 -25.85 11.11
N ASP A 295 -7.19 -26.57 10.01
CA ASP A 295 -6.11 -27.53 9.81
C ASP A 295 -4.77 -26.80 9.57
N TYR A 296 -3.68 -27.53 9.81
CA TYR A 296 -2.30 -27.11 9.60
C TYR A 296 -1.63 -28.08 8.63
N VAL A 297 -0.79 -27.57 7.75
CA VAL A 297 0.02 -28.40 6.85
C VAL A 297 1.51 -28.18 7.09
N ASP A 298 1.89 -27.11 7.76
CA ASP A 298 3.27 -26.86 8.18
C ASP A 298 3.39 -26.70 9.72
N SER A 299 4.56 -26.26 10.20
CA SER A 299 4.83 -26.11 11.64
C SER A 299 4.62 -24.69 12.15
N GLN A 300 4.29 -23.75 11.28
CA GLN A 300 4.05 -22.36 11.65
C GLN A 300 2.65 -22.23 12.25
N ASN A 301 2.53 -21.51 13.37
CA ASN A 301 1.23 -21.24 13.95
C ASN A 301 0.44 -20.26 13.08
N ASN A 302 -0.78 -20.61 12.72
CA ASN A 302 -1.69 -19.72 12.02
C ASN A 302 -2.14 -18.57 12.91
N ILE A 303 -2.07 -17.33 12.39
CA ILE A 303 -2.47 -16.10 13.10
C ILE A 303 -3.99 -16.07 13.30
N LEU A 304 -4.75 -16.47 12.28
CA LEU A 304 -6.21 -16.60 12.35
C LEU A 304 -6.60 -18.02 12.76
N GLY A 305 -6.62 -18.28 14.06
CA GLY A 305 -7.02 -19.55 14.65
C GLY A 305 -8.50 -19.59 15.04
N THR A 306 -8.83 -20.48 16.00
CA THR A 306 -10.20 -20.68 16.50
C THR A 306 -10.87 -19.39 17.01
N SER A 307 -10.08 -18.45 17.57
CA SER A 307 -10.61 -17.17 18.06
C SER A 307 -11.08 -16.22 16.94
N ALA A 308 -10.67 -16.46 15.70
CA ALA A 308 -11.09 -15.67 14.54
C ALA A 308 -12.44 -16.13 13.97
N ILE A 309 -12.94 -17.30 14.40
CA ILE A 309 -14.16 -17.90 13.81
C ILE A 309 -15.40 -17.30 14.45
N LEU A 310 -16.30 -16.84 13.60
CA LEU A 310 -17.64 -16.38 13.97
C LEU A 310 -18.65 -17.53 13.83
N ASP A 311 -19.62 -17.62 14.73
CA ASP A 311 -20.64 -18.67 14.72
C ASP A 311 -21.43 -18.71 13.38
N GLU A 312 -21.63 -17.54 12.75
CA GLU A 312 -22.33 -17.39 11.48
C GLU A 312 -21.51 -17.85 10.27
N TYR A 313 -20.18 -17.92 10.41
CA TYR A 313 -19.25 -18.26 9.30
C TYR A 313 -18.28 -19.35 9.78
N PRO A 314 -18.63 -20.64 9.72
CA PRO A 314 -17.70 -21.70 10.14
C PRO A 314 -16.44 -21.71 9.29
N ALA A 315 -15.32 -22.22 9.85
CA ALA A 315 -14.05 -22.38 9.14
C ALA A 315 -14.14 -23.46 8.05
N THR A 316 -14.81 -23.11 6.96
CA THR A 316 -14.98 -23.92 5.73
C THR A 316 -14.86 -23.00 4.54
N GLN A 317 -14.65 -23.57 3.34
CA GLN A 317 -14.61 -22.77 2.11
C GLN A 317 -15.90 -21.96 1.88
N GLU A 318 -17.06 -22.56 2.18
CA GLU A 318 -18.36 -21.89 2.13
C GLU A 318 -18.47 -20.78 3.19
N GLY A 319 -18.01 -21.04 4.41
CA GLY A 319 -18.02 -20.05 5.49
C GLY A 319 -17.15 -18.85 5.16
N GLN A 320 -15.93 -19.07 4.60
CA GLN A 320 -15.05 -18.01 4.11
C GLN A 320 -15.72 -17.16 3.02
N LEU A 321 -16.33 -17.81 2.01
CA LEU A 321 -17.04 -17.10 0.94
C LEU A 321 -18.22 -16.31 1.48
N ASN A 322 -19.03 -16.90 2.38
CA ASN A 322 -20.17 -16.22 2.99
C ASN A 322 -19.76 -15.01 3.82
N TYR A 323 -18.67 -15.10 4.59
CA TYR A 323 -18.09 -13.96 5.30
C TYR A 323 -17.73 -12.83 4.34
N LEU A 324 -16.99 -13.12 3.28
CA LEU A 324 -16.54 -12.13 2.30
C LEU A 324 -17.71 -11.50 1.53
N THR A 325 -18.71 -12.29 1.19
CA THR A 325 -19.94 -11.82 0.54
C THR A 325 -20.70 -10.85 1.45
N SER A 326 -20.93 -11.25 2.71
CA SER A 326 -21.61 -10.40 3.68
C SER A 326 -20.85 -9.10 3.95
N LEU A 327 -19.53 -9.16 4.11
CA LEU A 327 -18.71 -7.97 4.29
C LEU A 327 -18.79 -7.05 3.06
N SER A 328 -18.75 -7.61 1.84
CA SER A 328 -18.85 -6.83 0.60
C SER A 328 -20.17 -6.07 0.50
N GLU A 329 -21.27 -6.73 0.90
CA GLU A 329 -22.58 -6.08 0.93
C GLU A 329 -22.63 -4.91 1.91
N GLU A 330 -22.10 -5.08 3.13
CA GLU A 330 -22.11 -4.00 4.14
C GLU A 330 -21.20 -2.85 3.74
N VAL A 331 -20.05 -3.11 3.13
CA VAL A 331 -19.16 -2.08 2.57
C VAL A 331 -19.85 -1.32 1.43
N LYS A 332 -20.48 -2.01 0.48
CA LYS A 332 -21.27 -1.37 -0.60
C LYS A 332 -22.41 -0.53 -0.04
N LYS A 333 -23.18 -1.03 0.92
CA LYS A 333 -24.28 -0.30 1.58
C LYS A 333 -23.81 0.95 2.33
N SER A 334 -22.59 0.95 2.85
CA SER A 334 -22.00 2.13 3.50
C SER A 334 -21.59 3.23 2.51
N GLY A 335 -21.47 2.92 1.22
CA GLY A 335 -20.87 3.76 0.18
C GLY A 335 -19.38 3.52 0.01
N GLY A 336 -18.81 2.49 0.63
CA GLY A 336 -17.43 2.07 0.43
C GLY A 336 -17.21 1.53 -0.99
N LEU A 337 -15.98 1.66 -1.49
CA LEU A 337 -15.65 1.44 -2.89
C LEU A 337 -14.73 0.25 -3.12
N GLY A 338 -14.45 -0.58 -2.11
CA GLY A 338 -13.65 -1.77 -2.33
C GLY A 338 -13.28 -2.54 -1.08
N ILE A 339 -12.82 -3.76 -1.33
CA ILE A 339 -12.22 -4.66 -0.33
C ILE A 339 -10.99 -5.29 -0.95
N VAL A 340 -9.88 -5.28 -0.22
CA VAL A 340 -8.64 -6.01 -0.54
C VAL A 340 -8.50 -7.18 0.43
N TYR A 341 -8.44 -8.39 -0.10
CA TYR A 341 -8.11 -9.58 0.68
C TYR A 341 -6.61 -9.60 0.97
N TRP A 342 -6.25 -9.74 2.24
CA TRP A 342 -4.85 -9.73 2.64
C TRP A 342 -4.23 -11.13 2.45
N GLU A 343 -3.19 -11.18 1.63
CA GLU A 343 -2.34 -12.34 1.31
C GLU A 343 -3.13 -13.62 0.91
N PRO A 344 -4.01 -13.54 -0.11
CA PRO A 344 -4.82 -14.68 -0.55
C PRO A 344 -3.99 -15.85 -1.08
N ALA A 345 -2.72 -15.62 -1.40
CA ALA A 345 -1.82 -16.55 -2.04
C ALA A 345 -0.62 -16.96 -1.16
N TRP A 346 -0.62 -16.63 0.13
CA TRP A 346 0.45 -17.04 1.06
C TRP A 346 0.23 -18.48 1.54
N ILE A 347 0.31 -19.44 0.60
CA ILE A 347 0.20 -20.87 0.90
C ILE A 347 1.46 -21.39 1.59
N SER A 348 1.35 -22.53 2.28
CA SER A 348 2.50 -23.21 2.87
C SER A 348 3.45 -23.73 1.79
N THR A 349 4.75 -23.52 2.01
CA THR A 349 5.86 -23.91 1.13
C THR A 349 7.06 -24.31 2.00
N ASP A 350 8.24 -24.49 1.41
CA ASP A 350 9.50 -24.67 2.16
C ASP A 350 9.82 -23.50 3.12
N CYS A 351 9.16 -22.32 2.92
CA CYS A 351 9.29 -21.16 3.79
C CYS A 351 8.21 -21.06 4.90
N ASN A 352 7.31 -22.02 5.00
CA ASN A 352 6.15 -22.04 5.87
C ASN A 352 5.20 -20.83 5.66
N SER A 353 4.02 -20.88 6.26
CA SER A 353 3.05 -19.79 6.23
C SER A 353 2.27 -19.70 7.55
N ALA A 354 2.27 -18.51 8.16
CA ALA A 354 1.38 -18.21 9.27
C ALA A 354 -0.06 -17.90 8.84
N TRP A 355 -0.38 -18.09 7.56
CA TRP A 355 -1.64 -17.67 6.92
C TRP A 355 -2.27 -18.75 6.04
N GLU A 356 -1.66 -19.93 5.95
CA GLU A 356 -2.03 -21.00 5.03
C GLU A 356 -3.52 -21.40 5.10
N ASN A 357 -4.11 -21.28 6.28
CA ASN A 357 -5.52 -21.61 6.53
C ASN A 357 -6.50 -20.48 6.14
N ALA A 358 -5.99 -19.31 5.79
CA ALA A 358 -6.78 -18.12 5.44
C ALA A 358 -6.53 -17.63 4.01
N THR A 359 -5.87 -18.43 3.17
CA THR A 359 -5.68 -18.14 1.74
C THR A 359 -6.94 -18.36 0.93
N LEU A 360 -6.96 -17.94 -0.33
CA LEU A 360 -8.02 -18.27 -1.31
C LEU A 360 -7.60 -19.44 -2.22
N PHE A 361 -6.53 -20.11 -1.85
CA PHE A 361 -6.05 -21.36 -2.40
C PHE A 361 -5.96 -22.39 -1.28
N ASP A 362 -6.22 -23.64 -1.61
CA ASP A 362 -5.99 -24.73 -0.66
C ASP A 362 -4.49 -25.02 -0.50
N PHE A 363 -4.12 -25.94 0.38
CA PHE A 363 -2.74 -26.32 0.67
C PHE A 363 -1.97 -26.90 -0.54
N SER A 364 -2.67 -27.20 -1.64
CA SER A 364 -2.09 -27.69 -2.89
C SER A 364 -2.00 -26.60 -3.96
N GLY A 365 -2.36 -25.36 -3.65
CA GLY A 365 -2.37 -24.23 -4.59
C GLY A 365 -3.57 -24.24 -5.56
N VAL A 366 -4.63 -25.00 -5.25
CA VAL A 366 -5.88 -25.01 -6.02
C VAL A 366 -6.85 -24.00 -5.43
N PRO A 367 -7.55 -23.17 -6.25
CA PRO A 367 -8.47 -22.17 -5.74
C PRO A 367 -9.59 -22.78 -4.89
N THR A 368 -9.83 -22.21 -3.71
CA THR A 368 -10.97 -22.53 -2.85
C THR A 368 -12.25 -21.85 -3.37
N LEU A 369 -13.40 -22.17 -2.76
CA LEU A 369 -14.64 -21.44 -3.06
C LEU A 369 -14.53 -19.94 -2.74
N GLY A 370 -13.72 -19.56 -1.76
CA GLY A 370 -13.46 -18.17 -1.37
C GLY A 370 -13.01 -17.28 -2.53
N ILE A 371 -12.36 -17.83 -3.56
CA ILE A 371 -11.93 -17.07 -4.74
C ILE A 371 -13.11 -16.45 -5.53
N GLN A 372 -14.33 -16.99 -5.38
CA GLN A 372 -15.54 -16.44 -6.00
C GLN A 372 -15.90 -15.05 -5.44
N PHE A 373 -15.30 -14.64 -4.33
CA PHE A 373 -15.37 -13.27 -3.82
C PHE A 373 -15.07 -12.22 -4.89
N PHE A 374 -14.14 -12.47 -5.79
CA PHE A 374 -13.78 -11.53 -6.86
C PHE A 374 -14.82 -11.43 -7.98
N SER A 375 -15.79 -12.33 -8.05
CA SER A 375 -16.79 -12.44 -9.15
C SER A 375 -18.18 -11.95 -8.74
N GLN A 376 -18.29 -11.15 -7.67
CA GLN A 376 -19.57 -10.73 -7.09
C GLN A 376 -20.13 -9.44 -7.71
N ASP A 377 -20.36 -9.36 -9.00
CA ASP A 377 -21.11 -8.27 -9.65
C ASP A 377 -22.46 -8.72 -10.18
#